data_138c620f7f6f4c36a9fa1ec260c5f813
#
_entry.id   138c620f7f6f4c36a9fa1ec260c5f813
#
_cell.length_a   1.000
_cell.length_b   1.000
_cell.length_c   1.000
_cell.angle_alpha   90.00
_cell.angle_beta   90.00
_cell.angle_gamma   90.00
#
_symmetry.space_group_name_H-M   'P 1'
#
loop_
_entity.id
_entity.type
_entity.pdbx_description
1 polymer ?
#
loop_
_entity_poly.entity_id
_entity_poly.type
_entity_poly.pdbx_seq_one_letter_code
_entity_poly.pdbx_strand_id
1 'polypeptide(L)'
;VSARQSVDEYLGRRYVVGEYNCFHFAAEVWQDLTGQDLIAKYGDAVVDGSLSHRAIKHFKVLDKPQDPCIVLLQVKRQSPHIGVYLRGKVLHIRSIGARYEPVHFARVGFTKIRYVLPC
;
A
#
# COMPACT_ATOMS: atom_id res chain seq x y z
N VAL A 1 12.71 6.03 -11.44
CA VAL A 1 12.76 6.07 -10.00
C VAL A 1 13.50 4.90 -9.43
N SER A 2 14.19 5.15 -8.42
CA SER A 2 15.25 4.29 -7.96
C SER A 2 14.80 3.28 -6.92
N ALA A 3 15.08 2.00 -7.15
CA ALA A 3 15.03 0.98 -6.10
C ALA A 3 16.07 1.25 -4.98
N ARG A 4 16.94 2.24 -5.19
CA ARG A 4 17.92 2.69 -4.20
C ARG A 4 17.38 3.73 -3.25
N GLN A 5 16.15 4.21 -3.49
CA GLN A 5 15.55 5.21 -2.63
C GLN A 5 15.47 4.71 -1.19
N SER A 6 15.88 5.57 -0.27
CA SER A 6 15.89 5.20 1.15
C SER A 6 14.47 5.12 1.69
N VAL A 7 14.19 4.06 2.41
CA VAL A 7 12.92 3.90 3.13
C VAL A 7 12.80 4.95 4.24
N ASP A 8 13.94 5.38 4.79
CA ASP A 8 13.98 6.29 5.93
C ASP A 8 13.20 7.59 5.70
N GLU A 9 13.17 8.08 4.48
CA GLU A 9 12.45 9.33 4.17
C GLU A 9 10.94 9.21 4.33
N TYR A 10 10.41 7.98 4.34
CA TYR A 10 8.98 7.73 4.52
C TYR A 10 8.59 7.47 5.96
N LEU A 11 9.54 7.07 6.80
CA LEU A 11 9.22 6.63 8.17
C LEU A 11 8.77 7.78 9.09
N GLY A 12 9.03 9.01 8.70
CA GLY A 12 8.57 10.19 9.42
C GLY A 12 7.19 10.70 9.05
N ARG A 13 6.54 10.08 8.06
CA ARG A 13 5.21 10.50 7.62
C ARG A 13 4.17 10.27 8.71
N ARG A 14 3.20 11.19 8.79
CA ARG A 14 2.10 11.10 9.76
C ARG A 14 0.80 10.72 9.06
N TYR A 15 0.07 9.84 9.69
CA TYR A 15 -1.28 9.49 9.25
C TYR A 15 -2.23 10.65 9.60
N VAL A 16 -2.95 11.16 8.60
CA VAL A 16 -3.92 12.24 8.79
C VAL A 16 -5.26 11.78 8.22
N VAL A 17 -6.23 11.59 9.10
CA VAL A 17 -7.56 11.09 8.70
C VAL A 17 -8.16 12.02 7.63
N GLY A 18 -8.60 11.42 6.51
CA GLY A 18 -9.21 12.16 5.40
C GLY A 18 -8.24 12.89 4.49
N GLU A 19 -6.96 12.98 4.84
CA GLU A 19 -5.98 13.72 4.04
C GLU A 19 -4.78 12.88 3.63
N TYR A 20 -4.19 12.12 4.55
CA TYR A 20 -3.00 11.32 4.27
C TYR A 20 -3.13 9.97 4.97
N ASN A 21 -3.70 9.01 4.29
CA ASN A 21 -4.04 7.68 4.79
C ASN A 21 -3.17 6.61 4.13
N CYS A 22 -3.51 5.34 4.33
CA CYS A 22 -2.72 4.24 3.80
C CYS A 22 -2.64 4.26 2.26
N PHE A 23 -3.70 4.69 1.58
CA PHE A 23 -3.68 4.80 0.12
C PHE A 23 -2.76 5.93 -0.34
N HIS A 24 -2.87 7.11 0.25
CA HIS A 24 -2.01 8.25 -0.13
C HIS A 24 -0.54 7.93 0.11
N PHE A 25 -0.24 7.29 1.22
CA PHE A 25 1.12 6.88 1.54
C PHE A 25 1.65 5.88 0.50
N ALA A 26 0.89 4.83 0.23
CA ALA A 26 1.29 3.82 -0.75
C ALA A 26 1.43 4.43 -2.14
N ALA A 27 0.54 5.37 -2.51
CA ALA A 27 0.59 6.04 -3.80
C ALA A 27 1.85 6.90 -3.94
N GLU A 28 2.26 7.60 -2.89
CA GLU A 28 3.49 8.40 -2.89
C GLU A 28 4.70 7.50 -3.10
N VAL A 29 4.81 6.43 -2.32
CA VAL A 29 5.91 5.49 -2.44
C VAL A 29 5.93 4.86 -3.83
N TRP A 30 4.77 4.43 -4.32
CA TRP A 30 4.66 3.77 -5.62
C TRP A 30 5.07 4.68 -6.77
N GLN A 31 4.67 5.95 -6.71
CA GLN A 31 5.06 6.94 -7.71
C GLN A 31 6.58 7.17 -7.71
N ASP A 32 7.17 7.26 -6.54
CA ASP A 32 8.62 7.43 -6.41
C ASP A 32 9.39 6.23 -6.95
N LEU A 33 8.85 5.03 -6.78
CA LEU A 33 9.50 3.80 -7.23
C LEU A 33 9.26 3.50 -8.71
N THR A 34 8.09 3.80 -9.23
CA THR A 34 7.67 3.33 -10.57
C THR A 34 7.31 4.45 -11.54
N GLY A 35 7.07 5.65 -11.06
CA GLY A 35 6.58 6.76 -11.88
C GLY A 35 5.07 6.74 -12.11
N GLN A 36 4.36 5.71 -11.64
CA GLN A 36 2.92 5.60 -11.83
C GLN A 36 2.16 6.37 -10.75
N ASP A 37 1.23 7.23 -11.18
CA ASP A 37 0.41 8.05 -10.28
C ASP A 37 -0.91 7.35 -9.95
N LEU A 38 -0.96 6.67 -8.81
CA LEU A 38 -2.14 5.97 -8.37
C LEU A 38 -3.27 6.91 -7.93
N ILE A 39 -2.92 8.10 -7.42
CA ILE A 39 -3.93 9.09 -7.01
C ILE A 39 -4.71 9.57 -8.23
N ALA A 40 -4.01 9.90 -9.31
CA ALA A 40 -4.67 10.33 -10.55
C ALA A 40 -5.58 9.24 -11.10
N LYS A 41 -5.18 7.98 -11.00
CA LYS A 41 -5.92 6.88 -11.60
C LYS A 41 -7.05 6.34 -10.72
N TYR A 42 -6.86 6.29 -9.40
CA TYR A 42 -7.77 5.63 -8.49
C TYR A 42 -8.25 6.50 -7.31
N GLY A 43 -7.85 7.77 -7.24
CA GLY A 43 -8.18 8.64 -6.11
C GLY A 43 -9.67 8.75 -5.83
N ASP A 44 -10.50 8.74 -6.88
CA ASP A 44 -11.96 8.83 -6.76
C ASP A 44 -12.61 7.54 -6.22
N ALA A 45 -11.84 6.45 -6.16
CA ALA A 45 -12.33 5.15 -5.69
C ALA A 45 -11.88 4.83 -4.27
N VAL A 46 -11.38 5.83 -3.54
CA VAL A 46 -10.96 5.66 -2.15
C VAL A 46 -12.18 5.67 -1.23
N VAL A 47 -12.28 4.64 -0.39
CA VAL A 47 -13.34 4.48 0.60
C VAL A 47 -12.67 4.15 1.93
N ASP A 48 -13.06 4.88 2.99
CA ASP A 48 -12.51 4.69 4.34
C ASP A 48 -10.97 4.65 4.37
N GLY A 49 -10.35 5.51 3.58
CA GLY A 49 -8.89 5.64 3.54
C GLY A 49 -8.17 4.62 2.68
N SER A 50 -8.89 3.75 1.98
CA SER A 50 -8.30 2.75 1.10
C SER A 50 -9.10 2.62 -0.19
N LEU A 51 -8.56 1.86 -1.15
CA LEU A 51 -9.24 1.59 -2.41
C LEU A 51 -10.50 0.76 -2.18
N SER A 52 -11.56 1.08 -2.92
CA SER A 52 -12.78 0.28 -2.91
C SER A 52 -12.52 -1.09 -3.54
N HIS A 53 -13.33 -2.08 -3.15
CA HIS A 53 -13.27 -3.40 -3.77
C HIS A 53 -13.47 -3.34 -5.29
N ARG A 54 -14.25 -2.39 -5.75
CA ARG A 54 -14.49 -2.18 -7.18
C ARG A 54 -13.21 -1.79 -7.93
N ALA A 55 -12.42 -0.91 -7.35
CA ALA A 55 -11.15 -0.48 -7.96
C ALA A 55 -10.13 -1.61 -7.97
N ILE A 56 -10.09 -2.39 -6.90
CA ILE A 56 -9.14 -3.49 -6.73
C ILE A 56 -9.31 -4.58 -7.79
N LYS A 57 -10.51 -4.77 -8.32
CA LYS A 57 -10.76 -5.74 -9.39
C LYS A 57 -9.94 -5.49 -10.64
N HIS A 58 -9.49 -4.26 -10.84
CA HIS A 58 -8.66 -3.91 -12.00
C HIS A 58 -7.18 -4.19 -11.80
N PHE A 59 -6.79 -4.62 -10.61
CA PHE A 59 -5.40 -4.94 -10.30
C PHE A 59 -5.10 -6.38 -10.67
N LYS A 60 -3.88 -6.60 -11.17
CA LYS A 60 -3.40 -7.95 -11.46
C LYS A 60 -2.96 -8.63 -10.17
N VAL A 61 -3.57 -9.76 -9.83
CA VAL A 61 -3.18 -10.55 -8.66
C VAL A 61 -1.96 -11.40 -9.00
N LEU A 62 -0.98 -11.40 -8.11
CA LEU A 62 0.25 -12.17 -8.24
C LEU A 62 0.20 -13.42 -7.37
N ASP A 63 0.78 -14.51 -7.83
CA ASP A 63 0.88 -15.76 -7.07
C ASP A 63 1.83 -15.62 -5.89
N LYS A 64 2.86 -14.80 -6.04
CA LYS A 64 3.86 -14.53 -5.02
C LYS A 64 4.34 -13.08 -5.17
N PRO A 65 4.95 -12.50 -4.12
CA PRO A 65 5.35 -11.10 -4.19
C PRO A 65 6.42 -10.86 -5.26
N GLN A 66 6.29 -9.72 -5.92
CA GLN A 66 7.26 -9.17 -6.84
C GLN A 66 7.82 -7.90 -6.20
N ASP A 67 9.06 -7.59 -6.44
CA ASP A 67 9.72 -6.43 -5.83
C ASP A 67 9.93 -5.32 -6.86
N PRO A 68 9.24 -4.17 -6.78
CA PRO A 68 8.15 -3.89 -5.85
C PRO A 68 6.79 -4.37 -6.33
N CYS A 69 5.84 -4.50 -5.41
CA CYS A 69 4.44 -4.65 -5.75
C CYS A 69 3.57 -4.04 -4.66
N ILE A 70 2.27 -4.00 -4.89
CA ILE A 70 1.31 -3.52 -3.89
C ILE A 70 0.87 -4.70 -3.03
N VAL A 71 0.71 -4.45 -1.74
CA VAL A 71 0.20 -5.43 -0.77
C VAL A 71 -1.17 -4.98 -0.31
N LEU A 72 -2.13 -5.87 -0.36
CA LEU A 72 -3.47 -5.64 0.19
C LEU A 72 -3.67 -6.58 1.37
N LEU A 73 -3.94 -5.99 2.53
CA LEU A 73 -4.18 -6.69 3.79
C LEU A 73 -5.62 -6.47 4.18
N GLN A 74 -6.37 -7.54 4.41
CA GLN A 74 -7.81 -7.45 4.50
C GLN A 74 -8.36 -8.18 5.71
N VAL A 75 -9.34 -7.53 6.34
CA VAL A 75 -10.26 -8.15 7.28
C VAL A 75 -11.61 -8.23 6.56
N LYS A 76 -12.34 -9.31 6.79
CA LYS A 76 -13.64 -9.55 6.15
C LYS A 76 -14.55 -8.33 6.32
N ARG A 77 -15.20 -7.91 5.22
CA ARG A 77 -16.18 -6.80 5.16
C ARG A 77 -15.60 -5.41 5.39
N GLN A 78 -14.28 -5.27 5.35
CA GLN A 78 -13.64 -3.96 5.43
C GLN A 78 -12.87 -3.67 4.15
N SER A 79 -12.65 -2.39 3.87
CA SER A 79 -11.75 -2.00 2.79
C SER A 79 -10.35 -2.47 3.10
N PRO A 80 -9.60 -2.98 2.11
CA PRO A 80 -8.26 -3.47 2.38
C PRO A 80 -7.32 -2.36 2.84
N HIS A 81 -6.44 -2.70 3.77
CA HIS A 81 -5.28 -1.89 4.07
C HIS A 81 -4.25 -2.08 2.96
N ILE A 82 -3.65 -1.01 2.49
CA ILE A 82 -2.71 -1.04 1.37
C ILE A 82 -1.32 -0.66 1.82
N GLY A 83 -0.32 -1.37 1.30
CA GLY A 83 1.08 -1.07 1.50
C GLY A 83 1.89 -1.39 0.25
N VAL A 84 3.19 -1.17 0.32
CA VAL A 84 4.12 -1.47 -0.77
C VAL A 84 5.11 -2.53 -0.30
N TYR A 85 5.20 -3.62 -1.06
CA TYR A 85 6.22 -4.63 -0.84
C TYR A 85 7.51 -4.15 -1.51
N LEU A 86 8.57 -4.04 -0.73
CA LEU A 86 9.85 -3.53 -1.20
C LEU A 86 10.98 -4.23 -0.46
N ARG A 87 11.89 -4.85 -1.21
CA ARG A 87 13.07 -5.53 -0.66
C ARG A 87 12.73 -6.50 0.48
N GLY A 88 11.66 -7.27 0.30
CA GLY A 88 11.28 -8.34 1.22
C GLY A 88 10.44 -7.93 2.40
N LYS A 89 10.08 -6.64 2.52
CA LYS A 89 9.28 -6.12 3.64
C LYS A 89 8.13 -5.27 3.12
N VAL A 90 7.21 -4.93 4.02
CA VAL A 90 6.06 -4.09 3.72
C VAL A 90 6.28 -2.69 4.27
N LEU A 91 6.19 -1.69 3.40
CA LEU A 91 6.19 -0.29 3.76
C LEU A 91 4.75 0.21 3.72
N HIS A 92 4.24 0.62 4.88
CA HIS A 92 2.85 1.05 5.00
C HIS A 92 2.69 2.06 6.14
N ILE A 93 1.54 2.73 6.18
CA ILE A 93 1.23 3.68 7.25
C ILE A 93 -0.07 3.28 7.95
N ARG A 94 -0.07 3.39 9.27
CA ARG A 94 -1.25 3.20 10.11
C ARG A 94 -1.41 4.43 11.00
N SER A 95 -2.46 4.48 11.80
CA SER A 95 -2.71 5.63 12.69
C SER A 95 -1.54 5.98 13.60
N ILE A 96 -0.71 4.99 13.93
CA ILE A 96 0.47 5.19 14.78
C ILE A 96 1.72 5.61 14.00
N GLY A 97 1.63 5.71 12.67
CA GLY A 97 2.73 6.16 11.81
C GLY A 97 3.14 5.14 10.76
N ALA A 98 4.17 5.51 9.99
CA ALA A 98 4.73 4.66 8.94
C ALA A 98 5.62 3.58 9.53
N ARG A 99 5.59 2.40 8.90
CA ARG A 99 6.42 1.26 9.30
C ARG A 99 6.96 0.55 8.07
N TYR A 100 8.15 -0.01 8.22
CA TYR A 100 8.77 -0.87 7.23
C TYR A 100 9.14 -2.16 7.94
N GLU A 101 8.35 -3.22 7.75
CA GLU A 101 8.42 -4.41 8.58
C GLU A 101 8.21 -5.68 7.76
N PRO A 102 8.71 -6.82 8.25
CA PRO A 102 8.47 -8.10 7.59
C PRO A 102 6.99 -8.39 7.42
N VAL A 103 6.66 -9.15 6.37
CA VAL A 103 5.27 -9.49 6.06
C VAL A 103 4.53 -10.10 7.24
N HIS A 104 5.17 -10.99 7.98
CA HIS A 104 4.50 -11.67 9.10
C HIS A 104 4.16 -10.72 10.26
N PHE A 105 4.84 -9.59 10.39
CA PHE A 105 4.45 -8.54 11.33
C PHE A 105 3.35 -7.65 10.73
N ALA A 106 3.52 -7.26 9.47
CA ALA A 106 2.56 -6.36 8.81
C ALA A 106 1.16 -6.97 8.75
N ARG A 107 1.07 -8.30 8.59
CA ARG A 107 -0.19 -8.99 8.44
C ARG A 107 -0.91 -9.32 9.75
N VAL A 108 -0.33 -9.01 10.89
CA VAL A 108 -0.98 -9.28 12.19
C VAL A 108 -2.32 -8.54 12.27
N GLY A 109 -3.38 -9.27 12.61
CA GLY A 109 -4.74 -8.72 12.67
C GLY A 109 -5.51 -8.78 11.34
N PHE A 110 -4.88 -9.22 10.26
CA PHE A 110 -5.54 -9.39 8.96
C PHE A 110 -5.73 -10.87 8.65
N THR A 111 -6.83 -11.19 7.99
CA THR A 111 -7.18 -12.58 7.64
C THR A 111 -6.74 -12.97 6.24
N LYS A 112 -6.47 -11.99 5.39
CA LYS A 112 -6.10 -12.24 4.00
C LYS A 112 -5.03 -11.27 3.55
N ILE A 113 -4.08 -11.78 2.77
CA ILE A 113 -3.05 -10.98 2.11
C ILE A 113 -3.05 -11.29 0.62
N ARG A 114 -2.92 -10.23 -0.19
CA ARG A 114 -2.76 -10.37 -1.65
C ARG A 114 -1.65 -9.46 -2.11
N TYR A 115 -0.89 -9.96 -3.08
CA TYR A 115 0.12 -9.17 -3.78
C TYR A 115 -0.43 -8.84 -5.16
N VAL A 116 -0.43 -7.56 -5.52
CA VAL A 116 -1.06 -7.11 -6.75
C VAL A 116 -0.20 -6.06 -7.47
N LEU A 117 -0.45 -5.92 -8.77
CA LEU A 117 0.11 -4.84 -9.57
C LEU A 117 -1.02 -3.99 -10.12
N PRO A 118 -0.91 -2.66 -10.03
CA PRO A 118 -1.84 -1.77 -10.71
C PRO A 118 -1.75 -1.94 -12.23
N CYS A 119 -2.89 -1.93 -12.89
CA CYS A 119 -2.95 -1.98 -14.34
C CYS A 119 -2.92 -0.60 -14.97
#